data_67f4ef428fb5749b7222ffeed1f0947c
#
_entry.id   67f4ef428fb5749b7222ffeed1f0947c
#
_cell.length_a   1.000
_cell.length_b   1.000
_cell.length_c   1.000
_cell.angle_alpha   90.00
_cell.angle_beta   90.00
_cell.angle_gamma   90.00
#
_symmetry.space_group_name_H-M   'P 1'
#
loop_
_entity.id
_entity.type
_entity.pdbx_description
1 polymer ?
#
loop_
_entity_poly.entity_id
_entity_poly.type
_entity_poly.pdbx_seq_one_letter_code
_entity_poly.pdbx_strand_id
1 'polypeptide(L)'
;LDHQLTVIMSLHELDLAQKISDKVICVHGEYIEKYGAPEEIFTSEYIRKLYGITRGSYNAAFGCVEMDPPRGEPQVFVIGGNGSGIPYYRKLQRQGIPFAAGVLHTNDVDCQVAGALADQVITEKPFESISQESYDKAVELMKKCQKVICPLKDFGTVNAANRELLRLARELGILAEL
;
A
#
# COMPACT_ATOMS: atom_id res chain seq x y z
N LEU A 1 -33.59 -5.78 -13.06
CA LEU A 1 -33.26 -5.87 -14.48
C LEU A 1 -33.53 -7.30 -14.94
N ASP A 2 -34.75 -7.57 -15.40
CA ASP A 2 -35.22 -8.92 -15.75
C ASP A 2 -34.92 -9.32 -17.18
N HIS A 3 -33.87 -8.78 -17.78
CA HIS A 3 -33.44 -9.18 -19.10
C HIS A 3 -32.30 -10.17 -18.97
N GLN A 4 -32.53 -11.44 -19.25
CA GLN A 4 -31.50 -12.49 -19.34
C GLN A 4 -30.58 -12.24 -20.55
N LEU A 5 -29.85 -11.11 -20.50
CA LEU A 5 -28.93 -10.73 -21.57
C LEU A 5 -27.49 -11.09 -21.19
N THR A 6 -26.80 -11.77 -22.09
CA THR A 6 -25.34 -11.88 -21.99
C THR A 6 -24.70 -10.69 -22.68
N VAL A 7 -23.87 -9.96 -21.95
CA VAL A 7 -23.12 -8.82 -22.48
C VAL A 7 -21.64 -9.19 -22.55
N ILE A 8 -21.03 -9.00 -23.70
CA ILE A 8 -19.58 -9.16 -23.90
C ILE A 8 -18.97 -7.78 -24.13
N MET A 9 -17.97 -7.44 -23.34
CA MET A 9 -17.26 -6.15 -23.40
C MET A 9 -15.75 -6.37 -23.53
N SER A 10 -15.08 -5.47 -24.26
CA SER A 10 -13.63 -5.36 -24.23
C SER A 10 -13.26 -4.21 -23.29
N LEU A 11 -12.44 -4.49 -22.28
CA LEU A 11 -12.03 -3.53 -21.26
C LEU A 11 -10.50 -3.52 -21.14
N HIS A 12 -9.96 -2.33 -20.90
CA HIS A 12 -8.53 -2.14 -20.61
C HIS A 12 -8.29 -1.78 -19.15
N GLU A 13 -9.32 -1.31 -18.43
CA GLU A 13 -9.26 -0.98 -17.01
C GLU A 13 -9.43 -2.24 -16.17
N LEU A 14 -8.33 -2.69 -15.54
CA LEU A 14 -8.31 -3.93 -14.75
C LEU A 14 -9.26 -3.88 -13.56
N ASP A 15 -9.32 -2.74 -12.87
CA ASP A 15 -10.16 -2.54 -11.70
C ASP A 15 -11.65 -2.57 -12.05
N LEU A 16 -12.02 -2.00 -13.20
CA LEU A 16 -13.38 -2.05 -13.72
C LEU A 16 -13.75 -3.47 -14.11
N ALA A 17 -12.90 -4.13 -14.90
CA ALA A 17 -13.13 -5.51 -15.34
C ALA A 17 -13.32 -6.47 -14.14
N GLN A 18 -12.50 -6.30 -13.09
CA GLN A 18 -12.62 -7.09 -11.86
C GLN A 18 -13.96 -6.88 -11.13
N LYS A 19 -14.50 -5.66 -11.17
CA LYS A 19 -15.70 -5.29 -10.40
C LYS A 19 -17.02 -5.63 -11.07
N ILE A 20 -17.08 -5.63 -12.40
CA ILE A 20 -18.35 -5.72 -13.12
C ILE A 20 -18.53 -7.03 -13.92
N SER A 21 -17.50 -7.86 -14.06
CA SER A 21 -17.57 -9.07 -14.86
C SER A 21 -17.95 -10.29 -14.03
N ASP A 22 -18.85 -11.11 -14.54
CA ASP A 22 -19.13 -12.46 -14.01
C ASP A 22 -18.05 -13.44 -14.44
N LYS A 23 -17.53 -13.26 -15.66
CA LYS A 23 -16.44 -14.05 -16.24
C LYS A 23 -15.50 -13.16 -17.04
N VAL A 24 -14.24 -13.52 -17.04
CA VAL A 24 -13.17 -12.80 -17.74
C VAL A 24 -12.51 -13.73 -18.76
N ILE A 25 -12.29 -13.20 -19.95
CA ILE A 25 -11.53 -13.84 -21.01
C ILE A 25 -10.26 -13.02 -21.24
N CYS A 26 -9.11 -13.59 -20.96
CA CYS A 26 -7.83 -12.96 -21.24
C CYS A 26 -7.35 -13.35 -22.63
N VAL A 27 -7.16 -12.34 -23.47
CA VAL A 27 -6.65 -12.51 -24.84
C VAL A 27 -5.23 -11.98 -24.91
N HIS A 28 -4.31 -12.78 -25.40
CA HIS A 28 -2.93 -12.39 -25.66
C HIS A 28 -2.58 -12.72 -27.11
N GLY A 29 -2.32 -11.67 -27.90
CA GLY A 29 -2.16 -11.83 -29.34
C GLY A 29 -3.43 -12.37 -29.99
N GLU A 30 -3.35 -13.54 -30.62
CA GLU A 30 -4.43 -14.20 -31.31
C GLU A 30 -5.08 -15.35 -30.51
N TYR A 31 -4.70 -15.53 -29.25
CA TYR A 31 -5.13 -16.67 -28.42
C TYR A 31 -5.85 -16.23 -27.15
N ILE A 32 -6.83 -17.06 -26.76
CA ILE A 32 -7.39 -17.01 -25.41
C ILE A 32 -6.38 -17.70 -24.47
N GLU A 33 -5.74 -16.93 -23.61
CA GLU A 33 -4.74 -17.46 -22.67
C GLU A 33 -5.40 -18.02 -21.41
N LYS A 34 -6.44 -17.35 -20.92
CA LYS A 34 -7.15 -17.77 -19.71
C LYS A 34 -8.61 -17.33 -19.75
N TYR A 35 -9.47 -18.13 -19.11
CA TYR A 35 -10.89 -17.87 -18.92
C TYR A 35 -11.28 -18.30 -17.51
N GLY A 36 -12.04 -17.49 -16.78
CA GLY A 36 -12.47 -17.83 -15.42
C GLY A 36 -13.23 -16.72 -14.72
N ALA A 37 -13.48 -16.92 -13.45
CA ALA A 37 -14.03 -15.88 -12.58
C ALA A 37 -12.98 -14.77 -12.32
N PRO A 38 -13.40 -13.53 -12.02
CA PRO A 38 -12.48 -12.45 -11.72
C PRO A 38 -11.44 -12.80 -10.66
N GLU A 39 -11.84 -13.49 -9.60
CA GLU A 39 -10.97 -13.89 -8.48
C GLU A 39 -9.87 -14.87 -8.89
N GLU A 40 -10.11 -15.66 -9.93
CA GLU A 40 -9.15 -16.62 -10.49
C GLU A 40 -8.16 -15.95 -11.46
N ILE A 41 -8.58 -14.85 -12.07
CA ILE A 41 -7.83 -14.13 -13.10
C ILE A 41 -6.99 -13.01 -12.49
N PHE A 42 -7.59 -12.14 -11.66
CA PHE A 42 -6.93 -10.94 -11.14
C PHE A 42 -6.01 -11.23 -9.95
N THR A 43 -5.11 -12.19 -10.14
CA THR A 43 -4.03 -12.48 -9.19
C THR A 43 -2.78 -11.69 -9.55
N SER A 44 -1.99 -11.29 -8.54
CA SER A 44 -0.77 -10.51 -8.75
C SER A 44 0.20 -11.19 -9.71
N GLU A 45 0.35 -12.51 -9.60
CA GLU A 45 1.24 -13.30 -10.45
C GLU A 45 0.78 -13.32 -11.91
N TYR A 46 -0.50 -13.62 -12.15
CA TYR A 46 -1.02 -13.74 -13.51
C TYR A 46 -1.08 -12.39 -14.24
N ILE A 47 -1.55 -11.33 -13.56
CA ILE A 47 -1.59 -9.98 -14.14
C ILE A 47 -0.19 -9.47 -14.45
N ARG A 48 0.77 -9.71 -13.55
CA ARG A 48 2.17 -9.38 -13.80
C ARG A 48 2.70 -10.02 -15.09
N LYS A 49 2.41 -11.30 -15.29
CA LYS A 49 2.80 -12.04 -16.50
C LYS A 49 2.09 -11.52 -17.74
N LEU A 50 0.76 -11.39 -17.69
CA LEU A 50 -0.08 -10.98 -18.81
C LEU A 50 0.30 -9.61 -19.36
N TYR A 51 0.58 -8.64 -18.49
CA TYR A 51 0.96 -7.28 -18.88
C TYR A 51 2.47 -7.06 -18.98
N GLY A 52 3.29 -8.09 -18.79
CA GLY A 52 4.74 -7.98 -18.83
C GLY A 52 5.29 -6.98 -17.80
N ILE A 53 4.67 -6.89 -16.61
CA ILE A 53 5.10 -5.95 -15.58
C ILE A 53 6.45 -6.37 -15.05
N THR A 54 7.50 -5.66 -15.46
CA THR A 54 8.89 -5.90 -15.04
C THR A 54 9.29 -5.10 -13.81
N ARG A 55 8.54 -4.03 -13.48
CA ARG A 55 8.76 -3.17 -12.31
C ARG A 55 7.43 -2.96 -11.59
N GLY A 56 7.45 -3.13 -10.29
CA GLY A 56 6.26 -3.01 -9.45
C GLY A 56 5.50 -4.32 -9.30
N SER A 57 4.39 -4.24 -8.58
CA SER A 57 3.51 -5.37 -8.28
C SER A 57 2.05 -4.97 -8.49
N TYR A 58 1.24 -5.91 -8.97
CA TYR A 58 -0.20 -5.71 -9.02
C TYR A 58 -0.80 -5.97 -7.63
N ASN A 59 -1.51 -4.98 -7.12
CA ASN A 59 -2.27 -5.11 -5.89
C ASN A 59 -3.71 -5.51 -6.23
N ALA A 60 -4.05 -6.77 -5.99
CA ALA A 60 -5.37 -7.31 -6.31
C ALA A 60 -6.49 -6.68 -5.47
N ALA A 61 -6.20 -6.21 -4.25
CA ALA A 61 -7.20 -5.57 -3.39
C ALA A 61 -7.63 -4.19 -3.92
N PHE A 62 -6.73 -3.49 -4.61
CA PHE A 62 -7.01 -2.16 -5.19
C PHE A 62 -7.18 -2.18 -6.71
N GLY A 63 -6.93 -3.31 -7.35
CA GLY A 63 -7.01 -3.44 -8.81
C GLY A 63 -5.98 -2.57 -9.56
N CYS A 64 -4.88 -2.20 -8.93
CA CYS A 64 -3.88 -1.30 -9.51
C CYS A 64 -2.45 -1.83 -9.36
N VAL A 65 -1.55 -1.26 -10.17
CA VAL A 65 -0.11 -1.54 -10.10
C VAL A 65 0.54 -0.51 -9.18
N GLU A 66 1.26 -0.97 -8.17
CA GLU A 66 2.18 -0.13 -7.39
C GLU A 66 3.61 -0.36 -7.91
N MET A 67 4.38 0.73 -7.99
CA MET A 67 5.76 0.69 -8.48
C MET A 67 6.71 0.13 -7.43
N ASP A 68 7.90 -0.34 -7.85
CA ASP A 68 8.92 -0.79 -6.90
C ASP A 68 9.32 0.30 -5.91
N PRO A 69 9.67 -0.07 -4.67
CA PRO A 69 10.18 0.88 -3.68
C PRO A 69 11.50 1.51 -4.15
N PRO A 70 11.77 2.77 -3.80
CA PRO A 70 13.08 3.38 -3.98
C PRO A 70 14.14 2.60 -3.19
N ARG A 71 15.31 2.41 -3.76
CA ARG A 71 16.41 1.68 -3.12
C ARG A 71 17.23 2.57 -2.20
N GLY A 72 17.66 2.05 -1.08
CA GLY A 72 18.58 2.69 -0.14
C GLY A 72 18.00 2.75 1.27
N GLU A 73 18.81 3.21 2.21
CA GLU A 73 18.39 3.41 3.59
C GLU A 73 17.26 4.44 3.70
N PRO A 74 16.26 4.23 4.55
CA PRO A 74 15.15 5.16 4.72
C PRO A 74 15.61 6.56 5.15
N GLN A 75 15.23 7.57 4.38
CA GLN A 75 15.51 8.98 4.70
C GLN A 75 14.32 9.66 5.40
N VAL A 76 13.12 9.12 5.19
CA VAL A 76 11.88 9.67 5.74
C VAL A 76 11.14 8.57 6.50
N PHE A 77 10.64 8.89 7.69
CA PHE A 77 9.72 8.03 8.42
C PHE A 77 8.30 8.60 8.33
N VAL A 78 7.32 7.79 7.95
CA VAL A 78 5.92 8.23 7.81
C VAL A 78 5.06 7.56 8.88
N ILE A 79 4.47 8.40 9.75
CA ILE A 79 3.48 7.97 10.74
C ILE A 79 2.11 8.05 10.08
N GLY A 80 1.71 6.96 9.39
CA GLY A 80 0.46 6.86 8.66
C GLY A 80 -0.63 6.12 9.43
N GLY A 81 -1.72 5.86 8.74
CA GLY A 81 -2.89 5.09 9.18
C GLY A 81 -4.18 5.63 8.58
N ASN A 82 -5.18 4.77 8.46
CA ASN A 82 -6.51 5.11 7.93
C ASN A 82 -6.47 5.78 6.54
N GLY A 83 -5.57 5.33 5.67
CA GLY A 83 -5.37 5.86 4.32
C GLY A 83 -4.59 7.17 4.24
N SER A 84 -4.25 7.79 5.37
CA SER A 84 -3.62 9.12 5.40
C SER A 84 -2.19 9.15 4.85
N GLY A 85 -1.46 8.05 4.96
CA GLY A 85 -0.08 7.92 4.49
C GLY A 85 0.04 7.73 2.97
N ILE A 86 -0.96 7.14 2.33
CA ILE A 86 -0.90 6.72 0.91
C ILE A 86 -0.44 7.83 -0.04
N PRO A 87 -0.96 9.07 0.02
CA PRO A 87 -0.49 10.15 -0.85
C PRO A 87 1.00 10.47 -0.69
N TYR A 88 1.50 10.34 0.54
CA TYR A 88 2.90 10.59 0.88
C TYR A 88 3.80 9.44 0.44
N TYR A 89 3.39 8.18 0.61
CA TYR A 89 4.12 7.02 0.11
C TYR A 89 4.34 7.11 -1.39
N ARG A 90 3.28 7.39 -2.16
CA ARG A 90 3.36 7.56 -3.60
C ARG A 90 4.17 8.79 -4.02
N LYS A 91 4.12 9.88 -3.24
CA LYS A 91 4.95 11.08 -3.47
C LYS A 91 6.44 10.75 -3.29
N LEU A 92 6.80 10.11 -2.17
CA LEU A 92 8.18 9.72 -1.88
C LEU A 92 8.71 8.73 -2.92
N GLN A 93 7.90 7.74 -3.29
CA GLN A 93 8.24 6.78 -4.34
C GLN A 93 8.54 7.49 -5.68
N ARG A 94 7.67 8.41 -6.14
CA ARG A 94 7.90 9.18 -7.37
C ARG A 94 9.14 10.06 -7.32
N GLN A 95 9.52 10.52 -6.15
CA GLN A 95 10.74 11.32 -5.92
C GLN A 95 12.00 10.46 -5.78
N GLY A 96 11.87 9.14 -5.77
CA GLY A 96 13.00 8.22 -5.56
C GLY A 96 13.57 8.30 -4.14
N ILE A 97 12.79 8.75 -3.15
CA ILE A 97 13.22 8.90 -1.76
C ILE A 97 12.84 7.63 -0.99
N PRO A 98 13.83 6.83 -0.52
CA PRO A 98 13.56 5.68 0.34
C PRO A 98 12.92 6.13 1.65
N PHE A 99 11.91 5.39 2.10
CA PHE A 99 11.19 5.73 3.31
C PHE A 99 10.79 4.48 4.11
N ALA A 100 10.54 4.68 5.38
CA ALA A 100 9.93 3.72 6.27
C ALA A 100 8.56 4.21 6.72
N ALA A 101 7.68 3.28 7.06
CA ALA A 101 6.35 3.59 7.58
C ALA A 101 6.05 2.79 8.85
N GLY A 102 5.29 3.36 9.75
CA GLY A 102 4.85 2.68 10.96
C GLY A 102 4.33 3.61 12.06
N VAL A 103 3.78 3.07 13.14
CA VAL A 103 3.40 1.66 13.29
C VAL A 103 2.02 1.45 12.66
N LEU A 104 1.91 0.53 11.74
CA LEU A 104 0.67 0.28 10.98
C LEU A 104 0.07 -1.07 11.39
N HIS A 105 -1.23 -1.12 11.63
CA HIS A 105 -1.91 -2.40 11.80
C HIS A 105 -1.99 -3.15 10.46
N THR A 106 -1.81 -4.46 10.49
CA THR A 106 -1.76 -5.27 9.25
C THR A 106 -3.07 -5.27 8.46
N ASN A 107 -4.19 -4.89 9.09
CA ASN A 107 -5.49 -4.69 8.44
C ASN A 107 -5.74 -3.25 7.97
N ASP A 108 -4.80 -2.33 8.20
CA ASP A 108 -4.92 -0.95 7.71
C ASP A 108 -4.58 -0.90 6.20
N VAL A 109 -5.33 -0.10 5.47
CA VAL A 109 -5.10 0.15 4.05
C VAL A 109 -3.71 0.76 3.78
N ASP A 110 -3.21 1.60 4.68
CA ASP A 110 -1.85 2.14 4.63
C ASP A 110 -0.80 1.03 4.67
N CYS A 111 -1.02 -0.03 5.46
CA CYS A 111 -0.08 -1.14 5.58
C CYS A 111 0.12 -1.87 4.25
N GLN A 112 -0.94 -2.06 3.48
CA GLN A 112 -0.86 -2.74 2.19
C GLN A 112 -0.09 -1.91 1.15
N VAL A 113 -0.33 -0.60 1.10
CA VAL A 113 0.37 0.29 0.16
C VAL A 113 1.81 0.52 0.59
N ALA A 114 2.05 0.75 1.89
CA ALA A 114 3.40 0.89 2.43
C ALA A 114 4.24 -0.38 2.18
N GLY A 115 3.63 -1.57 2.32
CA GLY A 115 4.30 -2.84 2.04
C GLY A 115 4.83 -3.00 0.62
N ALA A 116 4.22 -2.28 -0.34
CA ALA A 116 4.68 -2.27 -1.73
C ALA A 116 5.70 -1.17 -2.03
N LEU A 117 5.65 -0.03 -1.33
CA LEU A 117 6.37 1.20 -1.69
C LEU A 117 7.47 1.60 -0.72
N ALA A 118 7.41 1.16 0.55
CA ALA A 118 8.40 1.48 1.57
C ALA A 118 9.57 0.48 1.55
N ASP A 119 10.74 0.94 1.99
CA ASP A 119 11.87 0.05 2.26
C ASP A 119 11.61 -0.82 3.49
N GLN A 120 11.03 -0.23 4.54
CA GLN A 120 10.70 -0.91 5.77
C GLN A 120 9.33 -0.48 6.29
N VAL A 121 8.57 -1.44 6.82
CA VAL A 121 7.28 -1.19 7.47
C VAL A 121 7.27 -1.83 8.85
N ILE A 122 7.01 -1.03 9.88
CA ILE A 122 6.78 -1.55 11.24
C ILE A 122 5.28 -1.81 11.39
N THR A 123 4.94 -3.04 11.69
CA THR A 123 3.54 -3.47 11.77
C THR A 123 3.15 -3.95 13.16
N GLU A 124 1.83 -3.89 13.42
CA GLU A 124 1.19 -4.47 14.59
C GLU A 124 0.01 -5.33 14.17
N LYS A 125 -0.43 -6.22 15.05
CA LYS A 125 -1.59 -7.09 14.81
C LYS A 125 -2.89 -6.28 14.73
N PRO A 126 -3.88 -6.77 13.96
CA PRO A 126 -5.17 -6.11 13.84
C PRO A 126 -5.83 -5.90 15.20
N PHE A 127 -6.37 -4.70 15.42
CA PHE A 127 -7.17 -4.33 16.60
C PHE A 127 -6.45 -4.39 17.96
N GLU A 128 -5.19 -4.81 18.01
CA GLU A 128 -4.39 -4.76 19.23
C GLU A 128 -3.77 -3.37 19.43
N SER A 129 -3.49 -3.01 20.67
CA SER A 129 -2.68 -1.82 20.94
C SER A 129 -1.26 -2.04 20.45
N ILE A 130 -0.64 -0.99 19.91
CA ILE A 130 0.77 -1.06 19.50
C ILE A 130 1.61 -1.52 20.70
N SER A 131 2.34 -2.61 20.50
CA SER A 131 3.22 -3.20 21.52
C SER A 131 4.45 -2.33 21.77
N GLN A 132 5.05 -2.47 22.94
CA GLN A 132 6.30 -1.77 23.26
C GLN A 132 7.41 -2.16 22.28
N GLU A 133 7.45 -3.41 21.85
CA GLU A 133 8.43 -3.90 20.86
C GLU A 133 8.29 -3.17 19.52
N SER A 134 7.06 -3.06 18.98
CA SER A 134 6.80 -2.35 17.74
C SER A 134 7.09 -0.85 17.85
N TYR A 135 6.77 -0.25 19.00
CA TYR A 135 7.09 1.14 19.30
C TYR A 135 8.61 1.37 19.31
N ASP A 136 9.37 0.55 20.03
CA ASP A 136 10.82 0.70 20.16
C ASP A 136 11.52 0.55 18.78
N LYS A 137 11.09 -0.44 17.97
CA LYS A 137 11.56 -0.58 16.58
C LYS A 137 11.28 0.67 15.74
N ALA A 138 10.08 1.24 15.89
CA ALA A 138 9.71 2.46 15.18
C ALA A 138 10.56 3.65 15.61
N VAL A 139 10.85 3.79 16.91
CA VAL A 139 11.73 4.85 17.45
C VAL A 139 13.16 4.70 16.89
N GLU A 140 13.72 3.50 16.89
CA GLU A 140 15.06 3.25 16.37
C GLU A 140 15.16 3.60 14.88
N LEU A 141 14.17 3.18 14.09
CA LEU A 141 14.13 3.44 12.66
C LEU A 141 13.89 4.92 12.36
N MET A 142 12.98 5.55 13.08
CA MET A 142 12.67 6.97 12.96
C MET A 142 13.91 7.85 13.25
N LYS A 143 14.72 7.50 14.27
CA LYS A 143 15.95 8.24 14.61
C LYS A 143 17.05 8.16 13.56
N LYS A 144 17.02 7.14 12.68
CA LYS A 144 17.92 7.02 11.53
C LYS A 144 17.49 7.89 10.34
N CYS A 145 16.22 8.27 10.30
CA CYS A 145 15.67 9.10 9.24
C CYS A 145 15.99 10.58 9.45
N GLN A 146 16.11 11.30 8.32
CA GLN A 146 16.36 12.76 8.33
C GLN A 146 15.10 13.56 8.68
N LYS A 147 13.91 13.00 8.35
CA LYS A 147 12.61 13.66 8.50
C LYS A 147 11.53 12.66 8.91
N VAL A 148 10.54 13.18 9.63
CA VAL A 148 9.29 12.48 9.93
C VAL A 148 8.13 13.23 9.30
N ILE A 149 7.23 12.51 8.65
CA ILE A 149 5.97 13.03 8.13
C ILE A 149 4.85 12.34 8.91
N CYS A 150 3.91 13.11 9.47
CA CYS A 150 2.77 12.57 10.19
C CYS A 150 1.46 13.11 9.59
N PRO A 151 0.90 12.48 8.57
CA PRO A 151 -0.42 12.83 8.03
C PRO A 151 -1.59 12.34 8.90
N LEU A 152 -1.33 11.43 9.83
CA LEU A 152 -2.33 10.89 10.75
C LEU A 152 -2.83 11.99 11.68
N LYS A 153 -4.16 12.21 11.71
CA LYS A 153 -4.81 13.24 12.54
C LYS A 153 -5.44 12.66 13.81
N ASP A 154 -5.96 11.44 13.70
CA ASP A 154 -6.75 10.81 14.75
C ASP A 154 -5.96 9.69 15.42
N PHE A 155 -5.84 9.80 16.74
CA PHE A 155 -5.17 8.81 17.57
C PHE A 155 -6.15 8.25 18.60
N GLY A 156 -6.52 6.98 18.42
CA GLY A 156 -7.36 6.22 19.35
C GLY A 156 -6.52 5.38 20.32
N THR A 157 -7.19 4.44 21.01
CA THR A 157 -6.54 3.54 21.96
C THR A 157 -5.54 2.59 21.30
N VAL A 158 -5.90 2.00 20.17
CA VAL A 158 -5.06 0.99 19.51
C VAL A 158 -3.79 1.58 18.88
N ASN A 159 -3.84 2.82 18.42
CA ASN A 159 -2.69 3.52 17.80
C ASN A 159 -2.13 4.67 18.68
N ALA A 160 -2.42 4.65 19.98
CA ALA A 160 -1.98 5.70 20.90
C ALA A 160 -0.46 5.90 20.88
N ALA A 161 0.33 4.86 20.72
CA ALA A 161 1.78 4.93 20.63
C ALA A 161 2.28 5.76 19.43
N ASN A 162 1.51 5.84 18.34
CA ASN A 162 1.84 6.73 17.22
C ASN A 162 1.78 8.22 17.60
N ARG A 163 0.96 8.60 18.59
CA ARG A 163 0.97 9.96 19.17
C ARG A 163 2.28 10.24 19.89
N GLU A 164 2.81 9.24 20.59
CA GLU A 164 4.11 9.38 21.27
C GLU A 164 5.26 9.46 20.27
N LEU A 165 5.21 8.70 19.16
CA LEU A 165 6.17 8.86 18.06
C LEU A 165 6.13 10.28 17.48
N LEU A 166 4.93 10.82 17.23
CA LEU A 166 4.78 12.20 16.76
C LEU A 166 5.36 13.22 17.75
N ARG A 167 5.11 13.03 19.06
CA ARG A 167 5.69 13.90 20.10
C ARG A 167 7.20 13.85 20.08
N LEU A 168 7.76 12.65 20.04
CA LEU A 168 9.21 12.45 19.97
C LEU A 168 9.84 13.08 18.72
N ALA A 169 9.19 12.96 17.55
CA ALA A 169 9.66 13.58 16.31
C ALA A 169 9.73 15.13 16.42
N ARG A 170 8.78 15.75 17.14
CA ARG A 170 8.80 17.19 17.43
C ARG A 170 9.95 17.55 18.36
N GLU A 171 10.15 16.81 19.45
CA GLU A 171 11.23 17.02 20.41
C GLU A 171 12.61 16.91 19.76
N LEU A 172 12.76 15.98 18.81
CA LEU A 172 13.98 15.79 18.03
C LEU A 172 14.16 16.83 16.90
N GLY A 173 13.17 17.66 16.63
CA GLY A 173 13.24 18.68 15.58
C GLY A 173 13.26 18.11 14.15
N ILE A 174 12.80 16.86 13.96
CA ILE A 174 12.80 16.17 12.65
C ILE A 174 11.42 16.07 12.02
N LEU A 175 10.37 16.58 12.68
CA LEU A 175 9.03 16.61 12.11
C LEU A 175 8.96 17.62 10.96
N ALA A 176 8.56 17.17 9.77
CA ALA A 176 8.32 18.02 8.62
C ALA A 176 6.93 18.68 8.70
N GLU A 177 6.83 19.94 8.30
CA GLU A 177 5.55 20.59 8.02
C GLU A 177 4.89 19.96 6.79
N LEU A 178 3.54 19.79 6.83
CA LEU A 178 2.74 19.15 5.78
C LEU A 178 2.20 20.18 4.79
#